data_29b198cb62ef5472fc5e820806b59e2f
#
_entry.id   29b198cb62ef5472fc5e820806b59e2f
#
_cell.length_a   1.000
_cell.length_b   1.000
_cell.length_c   1.000
_cell.angle_alpha   90.00
_cell.angle_beta   90.00
_cell.angle_gamma   90.00
#
_symmetry.space_group_name_H-M   'P 1'
#
loop_
_entity.id
_entity.type
_entity.pdbx_description
1 polymer ?
#
loop_
_entity_poly.entity_id
_entity_poly.type
_entity_poly.pdbx_seq_one_letter_code
_entity_poly.pdbx_strand_id
1 'polypeptide(L)'
;MLLMRKELKVLDKQIYFDAMREKGVNDATTLSAMAVSGEADGTYLIDHEAEIPTWRQRAFNTDETPVGKPYKYNGQVYKLWQQHDATNQPDWNPEAAVSLWDICHTTNPLKAKAYAAPQGSRGLWQVDECCTQNGHVWKNLFADNAYDPAALPDRWEDLGTIEEVQGNGE
;
A
#
# COMPACT_ATOMS: atom_id res chain seq x y z
N MET A 1 6.09 -50.07 -3.99
CA MET A 1 7.25 -49.17 -4.11
C MET A 1 6.92 -47.86 -4.88
N LEU A 2 6.17 -47.89 -5.98
CA LEU A 2 5.82 -46.71 -6.77
C LEU A 2 4.81 -45.81 -6.07
N LEU A 3 3.81 -46.37 -5.35
CA LEU A 3 2.81 -45.66 -4.56
C LEU A 3 3.42 -44.85 -3.41
N MET A 4 4.33 -45.45 -2.62
CA MET A 4 5.03 -44.76 -1.53
C MET A 4 5.87 -43.55 -2.01
N ARG A 5 6.47 -43.62 -3.19
CA ARG A 5 7.21 -42.48 -3.77
C ARG A 5 6.29 -41.31 -4.20
N LYS A 6 5.07 -41.62 -4.62
CA LYS A 6 4.07 -40.60 -4.98
C LYS A 6 3.55 -39.89 -3.74
N GLU A 7 3.25 -40.61 -2.67
CA GLU A 7 2.78 -40.07 -1.40
C GLU A 7 3.83 -39.20 -0.71
N LEU A 8 5.12 -39.63 -0.71
CA LEU A 8 6.23 -38.82 -0.23
C LEU A 8 6.37 -37.48 -0.97
N LYS A 9 6.29 -37.50 -2.31
CA LYS A 9 6.34 -36.23 -3.10
C LYS A 9 5.16 -35.29 -2.85
N VAL A 10 3.98 -35.81 -2.53
CA VAL A 10 2.82 -35.00 -2.17
C VAL A 10 3.00 -34.41 -0.78
N LEU A 11 3.50 -35.19 0.16
CA LEU A 11 3.81 -34.74 1.53
C LEU A 11 4.89 -33.65 1.54
N ASP A 12 5.97 -33.81 0.78
CA ASP A 12 7.04 -32.81 0.65
C ASP A 12 6.50 -31.48 0.08
N LYS A 13 5.62 -31.54 -0.92
CA LYS A 13 4.96 -30.34 -1.46
C LYS A 13 4.06 -29.65 -0.43
N GLN A 14 3.30 -30.43 0.35
CA GLN A 14 2.42 -29.89 1.37
C GLN A 14 3.23 -29.16 2.46
N ILE A 15 4.30 -29.79 2.95
CA ILE A 15 5.21 -29.18 3.93
C ILE A 15 5.81 -27.88 3.38
N TYR A 16 6.24 -27.87 2.12
CA TYR A 16 6.76 -26.66 1.48
C TYR A 16 5.72 -25.55 1.41
N PHE A 17 4.48 -25.84 0.98
CA PHE A 17 3.41 -24.85 0.91
C PHE A 17 3.00 -24.35 2.29
N ASP A 18 2.99 -25.20 3.30
CA ASP A 18 2.67 -24.79 4.67
C ASP A 18 3.76 -23.86 5.23
N ALA A 19 5.05 -24.18 4.99
CA ALA A 19 6.16 -23.31 5.39
C ALA A 19 6.14 -21.95 4.65
N MET A 20 5.82 -21.94 3.36
CA MET A 20 5.67 -20.68 2.60
C MET A 20 4.51 -19.84 3.10
N ARG A 21 3.40 -20.47 3.46
CA ARG A 21 2.23 -19.77 4.04
C ARG A 21 2.57 -19.19 5.41
N GLU A 22 3.23 -19.94 6.27
CA GLU A 22 3.66 -19.49 7.59
C GLU A 22 4.63 -18.31 7.48
N LYS A 23 5.61 -18.37 6.57
CA LYS A 23 6.51 -17.26 6.30
C LYS A 23 5.74 -16.01 5.85
N GLY A 24 4.82 -16.14 4.90
CA GLY A 24 4.02 -15.02 4.42
C GLY A 24 3.17 -14.37 5.52
N VAL A 25 2.60 -15.16 6.44
CA VAL A 25 1.85 -14.64 7.59
C VAL A 25 2.78 -13.90 8.55
N ASN A 26 3.98 -14.41 8.81
CA ASN A 26 4.97 -13.77 9.68
C ASN A 26 5.48 -12.46 9.08
N ASP A 27 5.78 -12.43 7.78
CA ASP A 27 6.22 -11.22 7.06
C ASP A 27 5.13 -10.14 7.12
N ALA A 28 3.87 -10.49 6.83
CA ALA A 28 2.73 -9.56 6.90
C ALA A 28 2.47 -9.05 8.33
N THR A 29 2.65 -9.90 9.34
CA THR A 29 2.49 -9.51 10.75
C THR A 29 3.59 -8.53 11.17
N THR A 30 4.84 -8.80 10.79
CA THR A 30 5.98 -7.93 11.08
C THR A 30 5.81 -6.57 10.40
N LEU A 31 5.45 -6.56 9.11
CA LEU A 31 5.20 -5.32 8.37
C LEU A 31 4.07 -4.49 9.00
N SER A 32 3.00 -5.16 9.42
CA SER A 32 1.88 -4.50 10.11
C SER A 32 2.33 -3.87 11.44
N ALA A 33 3.15 -4.56 12.23
CA ALA A 33 3.68 -4.03 13.48
C ALA A 33 4.58 -2.81 13.26
N MET A 34 5.47 -2.85 12.26
CA MET A 34 6.31 -1.72 11.87
C MET A 34 5.51 -0.50 11.40
N ALA A 35 4.42 -0.73 10.66
CA ALA A 35 3.53 0.34 10.23
C ALA A 35 2.80 1.00 11.42
N VAL A 36 2.32 0.20 12.37
CA VAL A 36 1.62 0.66 13.58
C VAL A 36 2.56 1.41 14.52
N SER A 37 3.80 0.96 14.67
CA SER A 37 4.83 1.65 15.49
C SER A 37 5.38 2.92 14.83
N GLY A 38 5.15 3.13 13.53
CA GLY A 38 5.71 4.24 12.76
C GLY A 38 7.14 4.00 12.26
N GLU A 39 7.69 2.79 12.42
CA GLU A 39 9.00 2.40 11.90
C GLU A 39 8.99 2.23 10.36
N ALA A 40 7.86 1.82 9.78
CA ALA A 40 7.66 1.74 8.33
C ALA A 40 6.91 2.99 7.84
N ASP A 41 7.56 3.77 7.01
CA ASP A 41 6.96 4.90 6.29
C ASP A 41 6.17 4.44 5.04
N GLY A 42 5.60 5.38 4.30
CA GLY A 42 4.84 5.09 3.09
C GLY A 42 5.68 4.41 2.01
N THR A 43 6.94 4.80 1.85
CA THR A 43 7.87 4.22 0.87
C THR A 43 8.13 2.76 1.20
N TYR A 44 8.49 2.47 2.46
CA TYR A 44 8.72 1.09 2.90
C TYR A 44 7.49 0.21 2.70
N LEU A 45 6.30 0.71 3.05
CA LEU A 45 5.05 -0.02 2.87
C LEU A 45 4.74 -0.31 1.41
N ILE A 46 4.94 0.66 0.51
CA ILE A 46 4.71 0.48 -0.93
C ILE A 46 5.75 -0.47 -1.53
N ASP A 47 7.00 -0.42 -1.08
CA ASP A 47 8.05 -1.35 -1.53
C ASP A 47 7.73 -2.81 -1.14
N HIS A 48 7.02 -3.03 -0.04
CA HIS A 48 6.61 -4.34 0.47
C HIS A 48 5.10 -4.60 0.30
N GLU A 49 4.45 -3.94 -0.65
CA GLU A 49 2.98 -4.04 -0.81
C GLU A 49 2.46 -5.45 -1.07
N ALA A 50 3.31 -6.36 -1.56
CA ALA A 50 2.94 -7.77 -1.76
C ALA A 50 2.49 -8.45 -0.45
N GLU A 51 3.05 -8.04 0.68
CA GLU A 51 2.79 -8.59 2.02
C GLU A 51 1.60 -7.90 2.71
N ILE A 52 1.13 -6.76 2.18
CA ILE A 52 0.01 -6.01 2.74
C ILE A 52 -1.32 -6.69 2.38
N PRO A 53 -2.23 -6.94 3.33
CA PRO A 53 -3.52 -7.53 3.05
C PRO A 53 -4.40 -6.61 2.19
N THR A 54 -5.13 -7.20 1.27
CA THR A 54 -6.16 -6.47 0.53
C THR A 54 -7.33 -6.12 1.46
N TRP A 55 -7.77 -4.87 1.41
CA TRP A 55 -8.97 -4.41 2.12
C TRP A 55 -10.19 -5.24 1.73
N ARG A 56 -10.97 -5.60 2.73
CA ARG A 56 -12.29 -6.24 2.55
C ARG A 56 -13.24 -5.63 3.56
N GLN A 57 -14.49 -5.47 3.16
CA GLN A 57 -15.54 -4.95 4.04
C GLN A 57 -15.70 -5.80 5.30
N ARG A 58 -15.47 -5.21 6.46
CA ARG A 58 -15.55 -5.84 7.78
C ARG A 58 -15.51 -4.81 8.89
N ALA A 59 -15.55 -5.26 10.15
CA ALA A 59 -15.22 -4.44 11.31
C ALA A 59 -13.71 -4.13 11.36
N PHE A 60 -13.37 -2.87 11.62
CA PHE A 60 -12.01 -2.33 11.82
C PHE A 60 -11.87 -1.68 13.20
N ASN A 61 -12.61 -2.17 14.18
CA ASN A 61 -12.63 -1.67 15.57
C ASN A 61 -12.26 -2.77 16.57
N THR A 62 -11.37 -3.67 16.19
CA THR A 62 -10.88 -4.79 16.99
C THR A 62 -9.39 -4.63 17.30
N ASP A 63 -8.88 -5.41 18.25
CA ASP A 63 -7.45 -5.47 18.59
C ASP A 63 -6.59 -5.95 17.41
N GLU A 64 -7.18 -6.70 16.48
CA GLU A 64 -6.50 -7.14 15.25
C GLU A 64 -6.40 -6.04 14.17
N THR A 65 -7.11 -4.94 14.37
CA THR A 65 -7.17 -3.81 13.44
C THR A 65 -6.77 -2.50 14.13
N PRO A 66 -5.54 -2.40 14.65
CA PRO A 66 -5.07 -1.17 15.27
C PRO A 66 -4.93 -0.03 14.25
N VAL A 67 -5.04 1.21 14.73
CA VAL A 67 -4.70 2.40 13.94
C VAL A 67 -3.27 2.28 13.41
N GLY A 68 -3.03 2.69 12.18
CA GLY A 68 -1.75 2.54 11.47
C GLY A 68 -1.60 1.24 10.69
N LYS A 69 -2.47 0.23 10.89
CA LYS A 69 -2.41 -1.03 10.14
C LYS A 69 -2.64 -0.79 8.65
N PRO A 70 -1.75 -1.33 7.76
CA PRO A 70 -1.84 -1.08 6.33
C PRO A 70 -2.80 -2.04 5.62
N TYR A 71 -3.41 -1.55 4.53
CA TYR A 71 -4.27 -2.31 3.62
C TYR A 71 -4.08 -1.82 2.18
N LYS A 72 -4.21 -2.74 1.21
CA LYS A 72 -4.28 -2.41 -0.23
C LYS A 72 -5.73 -2.24 -0.66
N TYR A 73 -5.98 -1.24 -1.48
CA TYR A 73 -7.26 -1.06 -2.16
C TYR A 73 -7.07 -0.31 -3.48
N ASN A 74 -7.62 -0.83 -4.58
CA ASN A 74 -7.56 -0.22 -5.92
C ASN A 74 -6.17 0.27 -6.34
N GLY A 75 -5.13 -0.57 -6.14
CA GLY A 75 -3.76 -0.26 -6.52
C GLY A 75 -3.03 0.72 -5.59
N GLN A 76 -3.67 1.19 -4.54
CA GLN A 76 -3.09 2.07 -3.52
C GLN A 76 -2.85 1.34 -2.21
N VAL A 77 -1.97 1.90 -1.38
CA VAL A 77 -1.73 1.46 0.00
C VAL A 77 -2.25 2.53 0.95
N TYR A 78 -3.01 2.09 1.95
CA TYR A 78 -3.62 2.95 2.97
C TYR A 78 -3.29 2.44 4.36
N LYS A 79 -3.27 3.33 5.35
CA LYS A 79 -3.23 2.97 6.77
C LYS A 79 -4.58 3.29 7.41
N LEU A 80 -5.03 2.43 8.32
CA LEU A 80 -6.20 2.72 9.13
C LEU A 80 -5.93 3.95 9.99
N TRP A 81 -6.70 5.01 9.81
CA TRP A 81 -6.59 6.24 10.59
C TRP A 81 -7.53 6.23 11.79
N GLN A 82 -8.76 5.78 11.60
CA GLN A 82 -9.76 5.73 12.66
C GLN A 82 -10.44 4.35 12.67
N GLN A 83 -10.52 3.75 13.85
CA GLN A 83 -11.25 2.50 14.03
C GLN A 83 -12.75 2.71 13.78
N HIS A 84 -13.36 1.77 13.05
CA HIS A 84 -14.76 1.84 12.64
C HIS A 84 -15.31 0.45 12.31
N ASP A 85 -16.63 0.33 12.18
CA ASP A 85 -17.29 -0.90 11.72
C ASP A 85 -17.89 -0.68 10.33
N ALA A 86 -17.24 -1.21 9.31
CA ALA A 86 -17.68 -1.14 7.93
C ALA A 86 -18.53 -2.35 7.49
N THR A 87 -18.93 -3.25 8.38
CA THR A 87 -19.65 -4.51 8.06
C THR A 87 -20.87 -4.28 7.19
N ASN A 88 -21.62 -3.20 7.43
CA ASN A 88 -22.81 -2.83 6.66
C ASN A 88 -22.66 -1.49 5.92
N GLN A 89 -21.42 -1.05 5.68
CA GLN A 89 -21.09 0.24 5.08
C GLN A 89 -20.18 0.04 3.87
N PRO A 90 -20.72 -0.27 2.67
CA PRO A 90 -19.91 -0.55 1.47
C PRO A 90 -19.06 0.65 1.04
N ASP A 91 -19.52 1.87 1.32
CA ASP A 91 -18.83 3.12 0.96
C ASP A 91 -17.75 3.53 1.98
N TRP A 92 -17.53 2.74 3.04
CA TRP A 92 -16.47 3.00 4.02
C TRP A 92 -15.14 2.34 3.62
N ASN A 93 -14.94 2.18 2.32
CA ASN A 93 -13.67 1.74 1.75
C ASN A 93 -12.61 2.87 1.78
N PRO A 94 -11.32 2.54 1.65
CA PRO A 94 -10.23 3.51 1.78
C PRO A 94 -10.30 4.70 0.81
N GLU A 95 -10.84 4.51 -0.38
CA GLU A 95 -10.93 5.54 -1.41
C GLU A 95 -12.09 6.51 -1.17
N ALA A 96 -13.24 5.99 -0.74
CA ALA A 96 -14.44 6.80 -0.53
C ALA A 96 -14.50 7.43 0.86
N ALA A 97 -14.04 6.71 1.91
CA ALA A 97 -14.08 7.18 3.29
C ALA A 97 -12.73 7.74 3.76
N VAL A 98 -12.24 8.75 3.08
CA VAL A 98 -10.91 9.39 3.31
C VAL A 98 -10.69 9.89 4.74
N SER A 99 -11.75 10.11 5.52
CA SER A 99 -11.64 10.47 6.94
C SER A 99 -11.23 9.30 7.84
N LEU A 100 -11.40 8.06 7.37
CA LEU A 100 -11.12 6.83 8.11
C LEU A 100 -9.77 6.22 7.74
N TRP A 101 -9.15 6.68 6.65
CA TRP A 101 -7.95 6.08 6.07
C TRP A 101 -6.93 7.16 5.70
N ASP A 102 -5.65 6.86 5.88
CA ASP A 102 -4.55 7.67 5.36
C ASP A 102 -3.92 6.96 4.18
N ILE A 103 -3.73 7.70 3.08
CA ILE A 103 -3.00 7.18 1.93
C ILE A 103 -1.51 7.18 2.19
N CYS A 104 -0.79 6.17 1.70
CA CYS A 104 0.66 6.11 1.73
C CYS A 104 1.23 6.71 0.44
N HIS A 105 2.24 7.56 0.57
CA HIS A 105 3.05 8.07 -0.53
C HIS A 105 4.41 7.39 -0.54
N THR A 106 5.13 7.46 -1.66
CA THR A 106 6.47 6.87 -1.83
C THR A 106 7.45 7.86 -2.43
N THR A 107 8.69 7.78 -1.98
CA THR A 107 9.82 8.47 -2.64
C THR A 107 10.46 7.63 -3.75
N ASN A 108 9.96 6.40 -3.97
CA ASN A 108 10.43 5.49 -5.01
C ASN A 108 9.65 5.74 -6.32
N PRO A 109 10.23 6.39 -7.35
CA PRO A 109 9.52 6.68 -8.59
C PRO A 109 9.11 5.44 -9.37
N LEU A 110 9.83 4.31 -9.19
CA LEU A 110 9.51 3.04 -9.85
C LEU A 110 8.18 2.44 -9.34
N LYS A 111 7.73 2.87 -8.15
CA LYS A 111 6.50 2.41 -7.51
C LYS A 111 5.52 3.54 -7.20
N ALA A 112 5.73 4.69 -7.82
CA ALA A 112 4.82 5.83 -7.69
C ALA A 112 3.38 5.41 -8.05
N LYS A 113 2.43 5.80 -7.19
CA LYS A 113 1.01 5.52 -7.34
C LYS A 113 0.29 6.74 -7.91
N ALA A 114 -0.96 6.57 -8.35
CA ALA A 114 -1.75 7.69 -8.83
C ALA A 114 -1.84 8.82 -7.79
N TYR A 115 -1.81 10.06 -8.26
CA TYR A 115 -2.01 11.21 -7.39
C TYR A 115 -3.32 11.09 -6.63
N ALA A 116 -3.27 11.39 -5.35
CA ALA A 116 -4.44 11.50 -4.49
C ALA A 116 -4.44 12.86 -3.79
N ALA A 117 -5.58 13.54 -3.79
CA ALA A 117 -5.71 14.84 -3.16
C ALA A 117 -5.66 14.71 -1.62
N PRO A 118 -4.86 15.53 -0.95
CA PRO A 118 -4.83 15.58 0.51
C PRO A 118 -6.19 15.91 1.14
N GLN A 119 -6.40 15.44 2.37
CA GLN A 119 -7.60 15.72 3.16
C GLN A 119 -7.27 16.70 4.29
N GLY A 120 -7.40 17.99 4.00
CA GLY A 120 -7.00 19.04 4.93
C GLY A 120 -5.49 19.00 5.21
N SER A 121 -5.09 18.75 6.45
CA SER A 121 -3.69 18.63 6.85
C SER A 121 -3.13 17.20 6.75
N ARG A 122 -3.93 16.21 6.31
CA ARG A 122 -3.50 14.82 6.16
C ARG A 122 -3.23 14.47 4.70
N GLY A 123 -2.24 13.63 4.46
CA GLY A 123 -1.86 13.21 3.13
C GLY A 123 -1.26 14.34 2.28
N LEU A 124 -0.72 15.39 2.91
CA LEU A 124 0.07 16.40 2.21
C LEU A 124 1.34 15.78 1.64
N TRP A 125 1.64 16.09 0.40
CA TRP A 125 2.82 15.59 -0.29
C TRP A 125 4.08 16.23 0.29
N GLN A 126 5.06 15.38 0.63
CA GLN A 126 6.35 15.81 1.16
C GLN A 126 7.41 15.85 0.06
N VAL A 127 8.55 16.49 0.35
CA VAL A 127 9.68 16.55 -0.58
C VAL A 127 10.12 15.14 -0.99
N ASP A 128 10.42 14.96 -2.27
CA ASP A 128 10.83 13.72 -2.93
C ASP A 128 9.73 12.65 -3.07
N GLU A 129 8.55 12.83 -2.53
CA GLU A 129 7.45 11.90 -2.79
C GLU A 129 7.00 11.96 -4.25
N CYS A 130 6.71 10.79 -4.82
CA CYS A 130 6.40 10.60 -6.22
C CYS A 130 4.96 10.13 -6.43
N CYS A 131 4.31 10.67 -7.47
CA CYS A 131 2.99 10.21 -7.93
C CYS A 131 2.97 10.02 -9.45
N THR A 132 1.91 9.38 -9.94
CA THR A 132 1.61 9.36 -11.38
C THR A 132 0.39 10.22 -11.67
N GLN A 133 0.46 11.04 -12.72
CA GLN A 133 -0.66 11.82 -13.23
C GLN A 133 -0.47 12.07 -14.74
N ASN A 134 -1.55 11.96 -15.51
CA ASN A 134 -1.58 12.22 -16.96
C ASN A 134 -0.51 11.45 -17.77
N GLY A 135 -0.21 10.20 -17.34
CA GLY A 135 0.75 9.34 -18.03
C GLY A 135 2.21 9.58 -17.67
N HIS A 136 2.50 10.51 -16.77
CA HIS A 136 3.85 10.83 -16.29
C HIS A 136 4.04 10.48 -14.82
N VAL A 137 5.31 10.31 -14.44
CA VAL A 137 5.76 10.20 -13.05
C VAL A 137 6.28 11.56 -12.61
N TRP A 138 5.79 12.03 -11.48
CA TRP A 138 6.10 13.34 -10.92
C TRP A 138 6.74 13.21 -9.55
N LYS A 139 7.77 14.00 -9.27
CA LYS A 139 8.39 14.09 -7.95
C LYS A 139 8.08 15.45 -7.32
N ASN A 140 7.56 15.44 -6.10
CA ASN A 140 7.25 16.65 -5.38
C ASN A 140 8.52 17.35 -4.84
N LEU A 141 8.59 18.66 -5.02
CA LEU A 141 9.75 19.49 -4.66
C LEU A 141 9.55 20.27 -3.35
N PHE A 142 8.33 20.30 -2.79
CA PHE A 142 7.99 21.14 -1.65
C PHE A 142 7.32 20.34 -0.53
N ALA A 143 7.67 20.65 0.70
CA ALA A 143 6.96 20.12 1.85
C ALA A 143 5.52 20.65 1.92
N ASP A 144 4.63 19.84 2.50
CA ASP A 144 3.23 20.17 2.74
C ASP A 144 2.48 20.64 1.48
N ASN A 145 2.79 20.04 0.33
CA ASN A 145 2.16 20.38 -0.93
C ASN A 145 0.76 19.75 -1.02
N ALA A 146 -0.25 20.57 -1.22
CA ALA A 146 -1.65 20.16 -1.38
C ALA A 146 -2.11 20.12 -2.85
N TYR A 147 -1.29 20.56 -3.78
CA TYR A 147 -1.66 20.75 -5.18
C TYR A 147 -1.09 19.64 -6.05
N ASP A 148 -1.87 19.21 -7.03
CA ASP A 148 -1.45 18.22 -8.01
C ASP A 148 -0.50 18.81 -9.09
N PRO A 149 0.22 17.97 -9.84
CA PRO A 149 1.12 18.43 -10.90
C PRO A 149 0.47 19.27 -12.00
N ALA A 150 -0.79 19.00 -12.32
CA ALA A 150 -1.49 19.77 -13.36
C ALA A 150 -1.93 21.15 -12.84
N ALA A 151 -2.30 21.27 -11.56
CA ALA A 151 -2.75 22.53 -10.95
C ALA A 151 -1.56 23.46 -10.63
N LEU A 152 -0.42 22.91 -10.20
CA LEU A 152 0.74 23.72 -9.80
C LEU A 152 2.06 23.02 -10.23
N PRO A 153 2.36 23.01 -11.54
CA PRO A 153 3.50 22.27 -12.11
C PRO A 153 4.87 22.71 -11.55
N ASP A 154 5.04 23.97 -11.18
CA ASP A 154 6.30 24.48 -10.62
C ASP A 154 6.68 23.84 -9.28
N ARG A 155 5.78 23.10 -8.64
CA ARG A 155 6.04 22.35 -7.41
C ARG A 155 6.47 20.91 -7.66
N TRP A 156 6.52 20.49 -8.92
CA TRP A 156 6.79 19.13 -9.29
C TRP A 156 7.89 19.04 -10.34
N GLU A 157 8.71 18.03 -10.27
CA GLU A 157 9.65 17.63 -11.30
C GLU A 157 9.03 16.50 -12.13
N ASP A 158 8.96 16.69 -13.45
CA ASP A 158 8.56 15.63 -14.37
C ASP A 158 9.73 14.68 -14.59
N LEU A 159 9.58 13.43 -14.15
CA LEU A 159 10.61 12.39 -14.29
C LEU A 159 10.51 11.62 -15.62
N GLY A 160 9.48 11.88 -16.42
CA GLY A 160 9.20 11.20 -17.67
C GLY A 160 7.89 10.42 -17.65
N THR A 161 7.61 9.73 -18.76
CA THR A 161 6.40 8.89 -18.86
C THR A 161 6.48 7.70 -17.91
N ILE A 162 5.30 7.15 -17.54
CA ILE A 162 5.22 5.93 -16.72
C ILE A 162 6.03 4.79 -17.37
N GLU A 163 5.95 4.65 -18.69
CA GLU A 163 6.72 3.64 -19.45
C GLU A 163 8.23 3.82 -19.32
N GLU A 164 8.72 5.07 -19.41
CA GLU A 164 10.16 5.37 -19.28
C GLU A 164 10.68 5.14 -17.86
N VAL A 165 9.89 5.49 -16.85
CA VAL A 165 10.33 5.43 -15.44
C VAL A 165 10.06 4.07 -14.82
N GLN A 166 8.86 3.50 -14.99
CA GLN A 166 8.43 2.26 -14.32
C GLN A 166 8.58 1.03 -15.22
N GLY A 167 8.84 1.23 -16.52
CA GLY A 167 8.85 0.18 -17.52
C GLY A 167 7.44 -0.26 -17.92
N ASN A 168 7.36 -1.07 -18.98
CA ASN A 168 6.14 -1.80 -19.32
C ASN A 168 5.94 -2.84 -18.22
N GLY A 169 4.88 -2.73 -17.44
CA GLY A 169 4.53 -3.72 -16.43
C GLY A 169 4.37 -5.08 -17.10
N GLU A 170 5.41 -5.91 -17.04
CA GLU A 170 5.37 -7.33 -17.39
C GLU A 170 4.86 -8.13 -16.19
#